data_e84bda5ad98de51f73adba0024e26ca6
#
_entry.id   e84bda5ad98de51f73adba0024e26ca6
#
_cell.length_a   1.000
_cell.length_b   1.000
_cell.length_c   1.000
_cell.angle_alpha   90.00
_cell.angle_beta   90.00
_cell.angle_gamma   90.00
#
_symmetry.space_group_name_H-M   'P 1'
#
loop_
_entity.id
_entity.type
_entity.pdbx_description
1 polymer ?
#
loop_
_entity_poly.entity_id
_entity_poly.type
_entity_poly.pdbx_seq_one_letter_code
_entity_poly.pdbx_strand_id
1 'polypeptide(L)'
;MNKYLISLTIAGIAGVFFLYQLPRTAVKNGDESKIESHSFNMTNEDAAAITSLKGFTKGEISENYISFADSLARYYLKYGFLDSAKDVTMKFLLRDSSLQTQKKAAALLYASYERASTMKEAGEYALEARKVLTLITQREGDNLSAKTKLAMTLVTTENPMSGIMMLREVIEKDPENREALLSLGLLSIQSGQYDRGVERFEKLLTLKEDDYEAMLYMGVCLLEINKSEESSELFTKIVAAEDADPALKSAAAEYLEN
;
A
#
# COMPACT_ATOMS: atom_id res chain seq x y z
N MET A 1 -0.22 30.21 12.98
CA MET A 1 0.85 29.21 13.10
C MET A 1 0.14 27.88 13.25
N ASN A 2 0.09 27.12 12.13
CA ASN A 2 -0.86 26.04 11.89
C ASN A 2 -0.67 24.85 12.85
N LYS A 3 -1.78 24.42 13.45
CA LYS A 3 -1.87 23.22 14.32
C LYS A 3 -1.45 21.92 13.60
N TYR A 4 -1.31 21.93 12.29
CA TYR A 4 -0.91 20.81 11.45
C TYR A 4 0.61 20.56 11.43
N LEU A 5 1.43 21.57 11.74
CA LEU A 5 2.89 21.43 11.81
C LEU A 5 3.39 20.65 13.03
N ILE A 6 2.59 20.53 14.10
CA ILE A 6 3.01 19.87 15.36
C ILE A 6 2.82 18.36 15.32
N SER A 7 1.93 17.81 14.48
CA SER A 7 1.74 16.35 14.36
C SER A 7 2.73 15.69 13.40
N LEU A 8 3.34 16.45 12.50
CA LEU A 8 4.30 15.94 11.51
C LEU A 8 5.74 15.79 12.03
N THR A 9 6.08 16.46 13.14
CA THR A 9 7.46 16.48 13.67
C THR A 9 7.83 15.28 14.57
N ILE A 10 6.86 14.44 14.95
CA ILE A 10 7.09 13.28 15.84
C ILE A 10 7.14 11.94 15.07
N ALA A 11 6.83 11.93 13.78
CA ALA A 11 6.60 10.72 13.02
C ALA A 11 7.63 10.44 11.91
N GLY A 12 8.91 10.46 12.22
CA GLY A 12 9.99 10.21 11.25
C GLY A 12 10.01 8.82 10.60
N ILE A 13 9.14 7.89 10.98
CA ILE A 13 9.04 6.54 10.39
C ILE A 13 7.56 6.14 10.15
N ALA A 14 6.61 6.78 10.84
CA ALA A 14 5.17 6.50 10.72
C ALA A 14 4.53 7.04 9.42
N GLY A 15 5.22 7.88 8.68
CA GLY A 15 4.63 8.65 7.59
C GLY A 15 4.29 7.87 6.32
N VAL A 16 5.04 6.82 5.94
CA VAL A 16 4.68 6.01 4.76
C VAL A 16 3.37 5.28 5.02
N PHE A 17 3.22 4.74 6.22
CA PHE A 17 2.01 4.05 6.63
C PHE A 17 0.80 5.00 6.72
N PHE A 18 1.01 6.20 7.24
CA PHE A 18 -0.04 7.22 7.35
C PHE A 18 -0.50 7.75 5.98
N LEU A 19 0.42 7.88 5.02
CA LEU A 19 0.10 8.34 3.66
C LEU A 19 -0.63 7.28 2.82
N TYR A 20 -0.35 6.01 3.03
CA TYR A 20 -1.16 4.91 2.47
C TYR A 20 -2.57 4.83 3.08
N GLN A 21 -2.77 5.49 4.23
CA GLN A 21 -4.06 5.58 4.92
C GLN A 21 -4.76 6.92 4.71
N LEU A 22 -4.11 7.95 4.13
CA LEU A 22 -4.71 9.26 3.92
C LEU A 22 -6.08 9.23 3.22
N PRO A 23 -6.35 8.37 2.22
CA PRO A 23 -7.69 8.22 1.67
C PRO A 23 -8.70 7.57 2.64
N ARG A 24 -8.25 7.02 3.78
CA ARG A 24 -9.09 6.24 4.70
C ARG A 24 -9.31 6.88 6.06
N THR A 25 -8.50 7.87 6.44
CA THR A 25 -8.62 8.50 7.75
C THR A 25 -8.12 9.93 7.75
N ALA A 26 -8.89 10.86 7.25
CA ALA A 26 -8.79 12.21 7.75
C ALA A 26 -9.39 12.21 9.16
N VAL A 27 -8.58 12.00 10.16
CA VAL A 27 -9.01 11.86 11.54
C VAL A 27 -9.09 13.24 12.20
N LYS A 28 -10.29 13.62 12.61
CA LYS A 28 -10.49 14.62 13.66
C LYS A 28 -9.66 14.26 14.89
N ASN A 29 -8.81 15.19 15.34
CA ASN A 29 -8.22 15.14 16.68
C ASN A 29 -9.32 15.19 17.73
N GLY A 30 -9.49 14.12 18.46
CA GLY A 30 -10.37 14.08 19.64
C GLY A 30 -10.69 12.63 20.03
N ASP A 31 -10.13 12.18 21.13
CA ASP A 31 -10.38 10.94 21.85
C ASP A 31 -9.78 9.64 21.28
N GLU A 32 -8.86 9.08 22.06
CA GLU A 32 -8.30 7.73 21.96
C GLU A 32 -9.32 6.59 22.23
N SER A 33 -10.60 6.85 22.13
CA SER A 33 -11.64 5.86 22.36
C SER A 33 -12.54 5.71 21.15
N LYS A 34 -12.30 4.70 20.37
CA LYS A 34 -13.02 4.13 19.22
C LYS A 34 -12.37 4.37 17.88
N ILE A 35 -11.32 3.62 17.59
CA ILE A 35 -11.15 3.10 16.25
C ILE A 35 -12.33 2.15 16.03
N GLU A 36 -13.39 2.64 15.40
CA GLU A 36 -14.42 1.79 14.85
C GLU A 36 -13.70 0.94 13.79
N SER A 37 -13.44 -0.32 14.14
CA SER A 37 -13.11 -1.32 13.16
C SER A 37 -14.20 -1.23 12.10
N HIS A 38 -13.87 -0.80 10.88
CA HIS A 38 -14.76 -0.96 9.73
C HIS A 38 -14.98 -2.47 9.59
N SER A 39 -15.98 -2.98 10.28
CA SER A 39 -16.50 -4.31 10.05
C SER A 39 -17.09 -4.27 8.64
N PHE A 40 -16.30 -4.64 7.65
CA PHE A 40 -16.85 -4.98 6.35
C PHE A 40 -17.92 -6.04 6.61
N ASN A 41 -19.18 -5.68 6.43
CA ASN A 41 -20.28 -6.61 6.56
C ASN A 41 -20.05 -7.73 5.55
N MET A 42 -19.55 -8.85 6.04
CA MET A 42 -19.29 -10.03 5.22
C MET A 42 -20.63 -10.52 4.66
N THR A 43 -20.69 -10.69 3.34
CA THR A 43 -21.89 -11.27 2.73
C THR A 43 -22.02 -12.74 3.11
N ASN A 44 -23.24 -13.27 3.11
CA ASN A 44 -23.49 -14.70 3.37
C ASN A 44 -22.76 -15.60 2.36
N GLU A 45 -22.62 -15.15 1.11
CA GLU A 45 -21.90 -15.84 0.05
C GLU A 45 -20.40 -15.93 0.35
N ASP A 46 -19.80 -14.81 0.77
CA ASP A 46 -18.37 -14.78 1.11
C ASP A 46 -18.06 -15.60 2.38
N ALA A 47 -18.98 -15.58 3.36
CA ALA A 47 -18.86 -16.43 4.56
C ALA A 47 -18.93 -17.93 4.19
N ALA A 48 -19.83 -18.31 3.29
CA ALA A 48 -19.94 -19.66 2.78
C ALA A 48 -18.69 -20.06 1.97
N ALA A 49 -18.17 -19.15 1.12
CA ALA A 49 -16.93 -19.37 0.37
C ALA A 49 -15.72 -19.59 1.29
N ILE A 50 -15.56 -18.76 2.30
CA ILE A 50 -14.49 -18.92 3.32
C ILE A 50 -14.62 -20.26 4.03
N THR A 51 -15.84 -20.67 4.41
CA THR A 51 -16.08 -21.94 5.09
C THR A 51 -15.70 -23.13 4.21
N SER A 52 -16.11 -23.08 2.94
CA SER A 52 -15.75 -24.09 1.94
C SER A 52 -14.24 -24.19 1.72
N LEU A 53 -13.58 -23.04 1.50
CA LEU A 53 -12.13 -22.97 1.31
C LEU A 53 -11.36 -23.47 2.53
N LYS A 54 -11.82 -23.18 3.76
CA LYS A 54 -11.26 -23.75 5.00
C LYS A 54 -11.36 -25.28 5.00
N GLY A 55 -12.46 -25.83 4.50
CA GLY A 55 -12.63 -27.29 4.35
C GLY A 55 -11.55 -27.88 3.44
N PHE A 56 -11.34 -27.30 2.27
CA PHE A 56 -10.34 -27.77 1.30
C PHE A 56 -8.89 -27.60 1.79
N THR A 57 -8.63 -26.62 2.68
CA THR A 57 -7.29 -26.37 3.23
C THR A 57 -6.99 -27.15 4.51
N LYS A 58 -7.97 -27.88 5.09
CA LYS A 58 -7.78 -28.75 6.27
C LYS A 58 -7.44 -30.19 5.91
N GLY A 59 -7.77 -30.64 4.69
CA GLY A 59 -7.56 -32.02 4.22
C GLY A 59 -6.13 -32.33 3.78
N GLU A 60 -5.93 -33.57 3.34
CA GLU A 60 -4.69 -33.99 2.67
C GLU A 60 -4.44 -33.19 1.39
N ILE A 61 -3.18 -33.13 0.97
CA ILE A 61 -2.69 -32.28 -0.13
C ILE A 61 -3.44 -32.62 -1.43
N SER A 62 -4.42 -31.81 -1.82
CA SER A 62 -4.95 -31.83 -3.17
C SER A 62 -4.02 -31.06 -4.10
N GLU A 63 -3.96 -31.43 -5.39
CA GLU A 63 -3.24 -30.66 -6.42
C GLU A 63 -3.63 -29.16 -6.42
N ASN A 64 -4.84 -28.86 -5.97
CA ASN A 64 -5.39 -27.51 -5.93
C ASN A 64 -5.18 -26.78 -4.59
N TYR A 65 -4.47 -27.38 -3.61
CA TYR A 65 -4.30 -26.79 -2.28
C TYR A 65 -3.81 -25.35 -2.33
N ILE A 66 -2.76 -25.06 -3.10
CA ILE A 66 -2.17 -23.72 -3.22
C ILE A 66 -3.20 -22.72 -3.76
N SER A 67 -4.02 -23.14 -4.75
CA SER A 67 -5.06 -22.29 -5.32
C SER A 67 -6.17 -21.97 -4.31
N PHE A 68 -6.61 -22.97 -3.55
CA PHE A 68 -7.63 -22.77 -2.50
C PHE A 68 -7.08 -21.92 -1.35
N ALA A 69 -5.84 -22.13 -0.94
CA ALA A 69 -5.19 -21.36 0.10
C ALA A 69 -4.94 -19.91 -0.32
N ASP A 70 -4.52 -19.64 -1.57
CA ASP A 70 -4.40 -18.31 -2.13
C ASP A 70 -5.75 -17.59 -2.13
N SER A 71 -6.81 -18.27 -2.59
CA SER A 71 -8.16 -17.71 -2.58
C SER A 71 -8.63 -17.39 -1.15
N LEU A 72 -8.42 -18.30 -0.21
CA LEU A 72 -8.77 -18.09 1.20
C LEU A 72 -8.02 -16.90 1.80
N ALA A 73 -6.72 -16.77 1.55
CA ALA A 73 -5.93 -15.64 2.02
C ALA A 73 -6.42 -14.31 1.45
N ARG A 74 -6.86 -14.27 0.17
CA ARG A 74 -7.46 -13.08 -0.47
C ARG A 74 -8.78 -12.69 0.19
N TYR A 75 -9.64 -13.65 0.53
CA TYR A 75 -10.85 -13.37 1.30
C TYR A 75 -10.52 -12.79 2.68
N TYR A 76 -9.52 -13.34 3.36
CA TYR A 76 -9.08 -12.77 4.63
C TYR A 76 -8.57 -11.33 4.49
N LEU A 77 -7.78 -11.03 3.46
CA LEU A 77 -7.35 -9.66 3.16
C LEU A 77 -8.53 -8.74 2.86
N LYS A 78 -9.52 -9.21 2.09
CA LYS A 78 -10.74 -8.44 1.77
C LYS A 78 -11.47 -7.97 3.03
N TYR A 79 -11.50 -8.80 4.06
CA TYR A 79 -12.20 -8.54 5.31
C TYR A 79 -11.30 -8.08 6.47
N GLY A 80 -10.05 -7.75 6.20
CA GLY A 80 -9.11 -7.21 7.20
C GLY A 80 -8.56 -8.25 8.18
N PHE A 81 -8.74 -9.55 7.94
CA PHE A 81 -8.18 -10.63 8.77
C PHE A 81 -6.71 -10.90 8.40
N LEU A 82 -5.85 -9.90 8.62
CA LEU A 82 -4.47 -9.90 8.11
C LEU A 82 -3.63 -11.06 8.66
N ASP A 83 -3.74 -11.36 9.95
CA ASP A 83 -3.03 -12.51 10.55
C ASP A 83 -3.48 -13.83 9.97
N SER A 84 -4.79 -14.02 9.75
CA SER A 84 -5.31 -15.23 9.11
C SER A 84 -4.81 -15.36 7.66
N ALA A 85 -4.72 -14.25 6.92
CA ALA A 85 -4.14 -14.22 5.59
C ALA A 85 -2.67 -14.62 5.61
N LYS A 86 -1.87 -14.05 6.52
CA LYS A 86 -0.45 -14.40 6.74
C LYS A 86 -0.30 -15.89 7.07
N ASP A 87 -1.07 -16.40 8.03
CA ASP A 87 -0.96 -17.80 8.47
C ASP A 87 -1.24 -18.80 7.35
N VAL A 88 -2.28 -18.55 6.55
CA VAL A 88 -2.59 -19.38 5.38
C VAL A 88 -1.48 -19.28 4.33
N THR A 89 -0.97 -18.07 4.09
CA THR A 89 0.12 -17.81 3.13
C THR A 89 1.40 -18.54 3.54
N MET A 90 1.79 -18.47 4.80
CA MET A 90 2.97 -19.16 5.30
C MET A 90 2.83 -20.69 5.21
N LYS A 91 1.64 -21.23 5.49
CA LYS A 91 1.37 -22.66 5.37
C LYS A 91 1.52 -23.17 3.94
N PHE A 92 1.01 -22.48 2.94
CA PHE A 92 1.17 -22.92 1.57
C PHE A 92 2.61 -22.74 1.05
N LEU A 93 3.30 -21.69 1.49
CA LEU A 93 4.70 -21.46 1.15
C LEU A 93 5.63 -22.57 1.70
N LEU A 94 5.32 -23.11 2.87
CA LEU A 94 6.04 -24.26 3.44
C LEU A 94 5.81 -25.55 2.64
N ARG A 95 4.70 -25.67 1.93
CA ARG A 95 4.36 -26.87 1.13
C ARG A 95 4.94 -26.83 -0.28
N ASP A 96 5.01 -25.65 -0.85
CA ASP A 96 5.55 -25.44 -2.19
C ASP A 96 6.39 -24.19 -2.24
N SER A 97 7.69 -24.34 -2.45
CA SER A 97 8.66 -23.24 -2.57
C SER A 97 8.97 -22.88 -4.04
N SER A 98 8.10 -23.27 -4.97
CA SER A 98 8.23 -22.87 -6.39
C SER A 98 8.19 -21.34 -6.52
N LEU A 99 8.83 -20.83 -7.56
CA LEU A 99 8.85 -19.38 -7.82
C LEU A 99 7.44 -18.80 -7.97
N GLN A 100 6.52 -19.56 -8.59
CA GLN A 100 5.13 -19.13 -8.74
C GLN A 100 4.42 -19.01 -7.39
N THR A 101 4.63 -19.96 -6.50
CA THR A 101 4.07 -19.93 -5.14
C THR A 101 4.71 -18.81 -4.31
N GLN A 102 6.02 -18.58 -4.44
CA GLN A 102 6.69 -17.45 -3.82
C GLN A 102 6.10 -16.11 -4.29
N LYS A 103 5.82 -15.93 -5.60
CA LYS A 103 5.19 -14.72 -6.12
C LYS A 103 3.79 -14.49 -5.54
N LYS A 104 2.97 -15.54 -5.41
CA LYS A 104 1.66 -15.44 -4.75
C LYS A 104 1.81 -15.07 -3.27
N ALA A 105 2.72 -15.72 -2.56
CA ALA A 105 2.97 -15.43 -1.15
C ALA A 105 3.46 -13.99 -0.93
N ALA A 106 4.41 -13.53 -1.74
CA ALA A 106 4.92 -12.16 -1.68
C ALA A 106 3.81 -11.12 -1.89
N ALA A 107 2.91 -11.35 -2.86
CA ALA A 107 1.78 -10.45 -3.12
C ALA A 107 0.82 -10.37 -1.91
N LEU A 108 0.50 -11.49 -1.28
CA LEU A 108 -0.40 -11.55 -0.12
C LEU A 108 0.24 -10.92 1.13
N LEU A 109 1.51 -11.23 1.42
CA LEU A 109 2.23 -10.68 2.57
C LEU A 109 2.45 -9.17 2.40
N TYR A 110 2.78 -8.72 1.19
CA TYR A 110 2.91 -7.29 0.89
C TYR A 110 1.57 -6.57 1.01
N ALA A 111 0.47 -7.16 0.54
CA ALA A 111 -0.87 -6.62 0.71
C ALA A 111 -1.30 -6.58 2.20
N SER A 112 -0.84 -7.51 3.05
CA SER A 112 -1.03 -7.42 4.51
C SER A 112 -0.24 -6.24 5.09
N TYR A 113 1.00 -6.05 4.65
CA TYR A 113 1.83 -4.91 5.04
C TYR A 113 1.16 -3.57 4.69
N GLU A 114 0.64 -3.42 3.47
CA GLU A 114 -0.06 -2.20 3.04
C GLU A 114 -1.36 -1.91 3.81
N ARG A 115 -2.00 -2.94 4.37
CA ARG A 115 -3.27 -2.83 5.09
C ARG A 115 -3.12 -2.84 6.61
N ALA A 116 -1.92 -2.99 7.13
CA ALA A 116 -1.66 -3.01 8.56
C ALA A 116 -2.16 -1.73 9.23
N SER A 117 -2.75 -1.84 10.41
CA SER A 117 -3.36 -0.71 11.12
C SER A 117 -2.38 -0.01 12.07
N THR A 118 -1.26 -0.67 12.39
CA THR A 118 -0.24 -0.14 13.30
C THR A 118 1.16 -0.33 12.71
N MET A 119 2.10 0.51 13.15
CA MET A 119 3.52 0.40 12.77
C MET A 119 4.13 -0.96 13.14
N LYS A 120 3.72 -1.52 14.27
CA LYS A 120 4.18 -2.84 14.72
C LYS A 120 3.73 -3.92 13.75
N GLU A 121 2.45 -3.96 13.43
CA GLU A 121 1.90 -4.91 12.46
C GLU A 121 2.55 -4.74 11.08
N ALA A 122 2.68 -3.50 10.61
CA ALA A 122 3.35 -3.20 9.34
C ALA A 122 4.79 -3.75 9.32
N GLY A 123 5.55 -3.57 10.41
CA GLY A 123 6.90 -4.11 10.54
C GLY A 123 6.94 -5.64 10.49
N GLU A 124 5.99 -6.31 11.13
CA GLU A 124 5.90 -7.77 11.13
C GLU A 124 5.60 -8.31 9.72
N TYR A 125 4.60 -7.74 9.02
CA TYR A 125 4.27 -8.15 7.64
C TYR A 125 5.36 -7.78 6.64
N ALA A 126 6.00 -6.61 6.79
CA ALA A 126 7.13 -6.20 5.98
C ALA A 126 8.31 -7.19 6.10
N LEU A 127 8.59 -7.70 7.30
CA LEU A 127 9.64 -8.68 7.53
C LEU A 127 9.37 -9.99 6.78
N GLU A 128 8.15 -10.52 6.85
CA GLU A 128 7.78 -11.75 6.14
C GLU A 128 7.76 -11.55 4.62
N ALA A 129 7.20 -10.44 4.14
CA ALA A 129 7.21 -10.10 2.72
C ALA A 129 8.65 -9.97 2.19
N ARG A 130 9.55 -9.33 2.95
CA ARG A 130 10.96 -9.16 2.59
C ARG A 130 11.67 -10.48 2.36
N LYS A 131 11.47 -11.47 3.25
CA LYS A 131 12.11 -12.79 3.11
C LYS A 131 11.78 -13.40 1.75
N VAL A 132 10.51 -13.36 1.36
CA VAL A 132 10.05 -13.96 0.10
C VAL A 132 10.47 -13.12 -1.11
N LEU A 133 10.34 -11.79 -1.03
CA LEU A 133 10.75 -10.87 -2.10
C LEU A 133 12.25 -10.94 -2.38
N THR A 134 13.08 -11.13 -1.34
CA THR A 134 14.53 -11.33 -1.50
C THR A 134 14.82 -12.59 -2.33
N LEU A 135 14.12 -13.71 -2.06
CA LEU A 135 14.29 -14.94 -2.84
C LEU A 135 13.85 -14.76 -4.30
N ILE A 136 12.77 -14.00 -4.53
CA ILE A 136 12.30 -13.70 -5.89
C ILE A 136 13.34 -12.85 -6.64
N THR A 137 13.84 -11.78 -6.03
CA THR A 137 14.82 -10.88 -6.68
C THR A 137 16.17 -11.53 -6.91
N GLN A 138 16.55 -12.53 -6.10
CA GLN A 138 17.75 -13.35 -6.34
C GLN A 138 17.58 -14.28 -7.55
N ARG A 139 16.39 -14.80 -7.80
CA ARG A 139 16.08 -15.68 -8.93
C ARG A 139 15.77 -14.91 -10.22
N GLU A 140 15.12 -13.78 -10.07
CA GLU A 140 14.68 -12.90 -11.17
C GLU A 140 15.19 -11.48 -10.92
N GLY A 141 16.47 -11.23 -11.21
CA GLY A 141 17.12 -9.92 -10.97
C GLY A 141 16.50 -8.75 -11.73
N ASP A 142 15.75 -9.02 -12.80
CA ASP A 142 15.05 -8.02 -13.60
C ASP A 142 13.56 -7.87 -13.24
N ASN A 143 13.09 -8.54 -12.19
CA ASN A 143 11.73 -8.35 -11.68
C ASN A 143 11.64 -7.04 -10.90
N LEU A 144 11.40 -5.94 -11.64
CA LEU A 144 11.36 -4.59 -11.08
C LEU A 144 10.22 -4.40 -10.08
N SER A 145 9.06 -5.05 -10.27
CA SER A 145 7.97 -5.00 -9.29
C SER A 145 8.34 -5.66 -7.96
N ALA A 146 8.96 -6.85 -8.00
CA ALA A 146 9.45 -7.48 -6.77
C ALA A 146 10.54 -6.63 -6.10
N LYS A 147 11.41 -5.97 -6.88
CA LYS A 147 12.45 -5.07 -6.39
C LYS A 147 11.85 -3.82 -5.73
N THR A 148 10.82 -3.23 -6.32
CA THR A 148 10.11 -2.08 -5.75
C THR A 148 9.43 -2.44 -4.42
N LYS A 149 8.71 -3.58 -4.36
CA LYS A 149 8.10 -4.05 -3.12
C LYS A 149 9.12 -4.37 -2.04
N LEU A 150 10.24 -5.01 -2.40
CA LEU A 150 11.35 -5.25 -1.48
C LEU A 150 11.90 -3.94 -0.92
N ALA A 151 12.10 -2.95 -1.78
CA ALA A 151 12.57 -1.63 -1.40
C ALA A 151 11.65 -0.96 -0.37
N MET A 152 10.34 -1.02 -0.57
CA MET A 152 9.36 -0.44 0.37
C MET A 152 9.37 -1.14 1.73
N THR A 153 9.58 -2.46 1.78
CA THR A 153 9.75 -3.16 3.06
C THR A 153 11.03 -2.78 3.79
N LEU A 154 12.07 -2.34 3.07
CA LEU A 154 13.33 -1.84 3.66
C LEU A 154 13.16 -0.42 4.20
N VAL A 155 12.41 0.43 3.51
CA VAL A 155 12.15 1.82 3.94
C VAL A 155 11.46 1.88 5.29
N THR A 156 10.51 0.99 5.55
CA THR A 156 9.74 0.93 6.81
C THR A 156 10.47 0.27 7.98
N THR A 157 11.70 -0.14 7.79
CA THR A 157 12.48 -0.85 8.81
C THR A 157 13.80 -0.12 9.11
N GLU A 158 14.79 -0.84 9.59
CA GLU A 158 16.06 -0.29 10.07
C GLU A 158 16.97 0.28 8.97
N ASN A 159 16.65 0.08 7.69
CA ASN A 159 17.54 0.52 6.60
C ASN A 159 16.80 1.28 5.47
N PRO A 160 16.22 2.46 5.76
CA PRO A 160 15.46 3.24 4.77
C PRO A 160 16.30 3.62 3.54
N MET A 161 17.57 3.96 3.73
CA MET A 161 18.43 4.39 2.62
C MET A 161 18.65 3.29 1.59
N SER A 162 18.79 2.03 2.01
CA SER A 162 18.90 0.91 1.08
C SER A 162 17.64 0.74 0.23
N GLY A 163 16.45 0.92 0.83
CA GLY A 163 15.20 0.90 0.09
C GLY A 163 15.13 2.03 -0.95
N ILE A 164 15.47 3.26 -0.55
CA ILE A 164 15.49 4.41 -1.47
C ILE A 164 16.48 4.20 -2.63
N MET A 165 17.67 3.68 -2.34
CA MET A 165 18.67 3.37 -3.39
C MET A 165 18.12 2.32 -4.37
N MET A 166 17.47 1.28 -3.86
CA MET A 166 16.86 0.24 -4.69
C MET A 166 15.73 0.78 -5.57
N LEU A 167 14.89 1.70 -5.07
CA LEU A 167 13.89 2.39 -5.89
C LEU A 167 14.52 3.23 -7.00
N ARG A 168 15.62 3.92 -6.71
CA ARG A 168 16.35 4.69 -7.73
C ARG A 168 16.92 3.79 -8.82
N GLU A 169 17.49 2.64 -8.45
CA GLU A 169 17.96 1.65 -9.45
C GLU A 169 16.81 1.12 -10.33
N VAL A 170 15.59 0.99 -9.78
CA VAL A 170 14.41 0.64 -10.58
C VAL A 170 14.12 1.75 -11.60
N ILE A 171 14.12 3.02 -11.18
CA ILE A 171 13.89 4.18 -12.07
C ILE A 171 15.01 4.35 -13.10
N GLU A 172 16.25 4.00 -12.77
CA GLU A 172 17.35 4.00 -13.75
C GLU A 172 17.14 2.97 -14.85
N LYS A 173 16.57 1.81 -14.53
CA LYS A 173 16.27 0.74 -15.50
C LYS A 173 14.97 0.99 -16.27
N ASP A 174 13.97 1.51 -15.60
CA ASP A 174 12.64 1.80 -16.12
C ASP A 174 12.17 3.16 -15.58
N PRO A 175 12.48 4.25 -16.31
CA PRO A 175 12.13 5.61 -15.91
C PRO A 175 10.62 5.88 -15.85
N GLU A 176 9.79 5.00 -16.41
CA GLU A 176 8.33 5.10 -16.42
C GLU A 176 7.66 4.15 -15.43
N ASN A 177 8.45 3.48 -14.59
CA ASN A 177 7.93 2.54 -13.60
C ASN A 177 7.00 3.22 -12.61
N ARG A 178 5.69 3.04 -12.82
CA ARG A 178 4.65 3.68 -12.00
C ARG A 178 4.81 3.37 -10.51
N GLU A 179 5.03 2.09 -10.16
CA GLU A 179 5.11 1.66 -8.77
C GLU A 179 6.30 2.32 -8.05
N ALA A 180 7.45 2.43 -8.71
CA ALA A 180 8.64 3.07 -8.14
C ALA A 180 8.51 4.60 -8.09
N LEU A 181 7.93 5.24 -9.11
CA LEU A 181 7.67 6.69 -9.12
C LEU A 181 6.70 7.07 -8.00
N LEU A 182 5.60 6.34 -7.86
CA LEU A 182 4.61 6.54 -6.79
C LEU A 182 5.27 6.38 -5.42
N SER A 183 6.02 5.30 -5.21
CA SER A 183 6.73 5.03 -3.94
C SER A 183 7.70 6.16 -3.58
N LEU A 184 8.52 6.61 -4.54
CA LEU A 184 9.43 7.73 -4.31
C LEU A 184 8.70 9.06 -4.09
N GLY A 185 7.55 9.28 -4.73
CA GLY A 185 6.68 10.43 -4.51
C GLY A 185 6.17 10.47 -3.07
N LEU A 186 5.62 9.35 -2.59
CA LEU A 186 5.16 9.21 -1.21
C LEU A 186 6.28 9.41 -0.19
N LEU A 187 7.48 8.89 -0.45
CA LEU A 187 8.64 9.13 0.38
C LEU A 187 9.08 10.61 0.39
N SER A 188 8.82 11.33 -0.70
CA SER A 188 9.07 12.77 -0.76
C SER A 188 8.10 13.55 0.13
N ILE A 189 6.82 13.20 0.13
CA ILE A 189 5.83 13.78 1.05
C ILE A 189 6.27 13.52 2.49
N GLN A 190 6.60 12.27 2.82
CA GLN A 190 7.03 11.87 4.16
C GLN A 190 8.23 12.67 4.67
N SER A 191 9.19 12.96 3.79
CA SER A 191 10.40 13.72 4.15
C SER A 191 10.27 15.23 3.98
N GLY A 192 9.06 15.76 3.68
CA GLY A 192 8.81 17.18 3.44
C GLY A 192 9.44 17.73 2.16
N GLN A 193 9.86 16.85 1.23
CA GLN A 193 10.44 17.24 -0.06
C GLN A 193 9.33 17.38 -1.12
N TYR A 194 8.35 18.25 -0.86
CA TYR A 194 7.12 18.33 -1.65
C TYR A 194 7.36 18.70 -3.11
N ASP A 195 8.33 19.56 -3.43
CA ASP A 195 8.70 19.88 -4.82
C ASP A 195 9.09 18.62 -5.60
N ARG A 196 9.90 17.74 -4.98
CA ARG A 196 10.25 16.44 -5.58
C ARG A 196 9.07 15.49 -5.67
N GLY A 197 8.11 15.61 -4.76
CA GLY A 197 6.84 14.90 -4.84
C GLY A 197 6.07 15.32 -6.10
N VAL A 198 5.89 16.63 -6.30
CA VAL A 198 5.24 17.19 -7.49
C VAL A 198 5.89 16.66 -8.77
N GLU A 199 7.22 16.76 -8.93
CA GLU A 199 7.95 16.27 -10.11
C GLU A 199 7.64 14.80 -10.44
N ARG A 200 7.53 13.94 -9.43
CA ARG A 200 7.27 12.51 -9.62
C ARG A 200 5.83 12.20 -9.98
N PHE A 201 4.88 12.87 -9.31
CA PHE A 201 3.46 12.69 -9.61
C PHE A 201 3.10 13.32 -10.95
N GLU A 202 3.69 14.47 -11.30
CA GLU A 202 3.55 15.08 -12.63
C GLU A 202 4.01 14.10 -13.73
N LYS A 203 5.13 13.41 -13.52
CA LYS A 203 5.59 12.38 -14.44
C LYS A 203 4.58 11.25 -14.58
N LEU A 204 3.97 10.79 -13.50
CA LEU A 204 2.90 9.79 -13.55
C LEU A 204 1.69 10.28 -14.34
N LEU A 205 1.28 11.54 -14.15
CA LEU A 205 0.17 12.14 -14.89
C LEU A 205 0.49 12.36 -16.37
N THR A 206 1.77 12.54 -16.72
CA THR A 206 2.21 12.55 -18.13
C THR A 206 2.06 11.17 -18.79
N LEU A 207 2.27 10.08 -18.02
CA LEU A 207 2.10 8.71 -18.51
C LEU A 207 0.62 8.30 -18.57
N LYS A 208 -0.16 8.75 -17.59
CA LYS A 208 -1.58 8.47 -17.48
C LYS A 208 -2.30 9.67 -16.85
N GLU A 209 -3.03 10.42 -17.66
CA GLU A 209 -3.68 11.66 -17.24
C GLU A 209 -4.77 11.45 -16.18
N ASP A 210 -5.39 10.29 -16.16
CA ASP A 210 -6.42 9.86 -15.22
C ASP A 210 -5.88 8.95 -14.09
N ASP A 211 -4.59 9.09 -13.73
CA ASP A 211 -4.04 8.47 -12.53
C ASP A 211 -4.49 9.28 -11.29
N TYR A 212 -5.73 9.05 -10.85
CA TYR A 212 -6.34 9.81 -9.75
C TYR A 212 -5.60 9.66 -8.43
N GLU A 213 -4.86 8.56 -8.22
CA GLU A 213 -4.01 8.39 -7.05
C GLU A 213 -2.81 9.35 -7.09
N ALA A 214 -2.11 9.40 -8.22
CA ALA A 214 -1.01 10.35 -8.43
C ALA A 214 -1.50 11.81 -8.36
N MET A 215 -2.69 12.07 -8.91
CA MET A 215 -3.34 13.38 -8.88
C MET A 215 -3.65 13.84 -7.47
N LEU A 216 -4.17 12.96 -6.60
CA LEU A 216 -4.44 13.24 -5.20
C LEU A 216 -3.15 13.63 -4.45
N TYR A 217 -2.09 12.83 -4.58
CA TYR A 217 -0.83 13.10 -3.90
C TYR A 217 -0.09 14.32 -4.46
N MET A 218 -0.23 14.60 -5.75
CA MET A 218 0.26 15.85 -6.33
C MET A 218 -0.46 17.07 -5.72
N GLY A 219 -1.79 17.00 -5.60
CA GLY A 219 -2.58 18.02 -4.94
C GLY A 219 -2.12 18.28 -3.50
N VAL A 220 -1.87 17.21 -2.73
CA VAL A 220 -1.31 17.34 -1.36
C VAL A 220 0.05 18.04 -1.38
N CYS A 221 0.95 17.68 -2.29
CA CYS A 221 2.26 18.33 -2.41
C CYS A 221 2.12 19.84 -2.75
N LEU A 222 1.24 20.18 -3.70
CA LEU A 222 0.99 21.56 -4.12
C LEU A 222 0.44 22.41 -2.97
N LEU A 223 -0.47 21.85 -2.18
CA LEU A 223 -1.01 22.52 -1.00
C LEU A 223 0.09 22.87 0.01
N GLU A 224 1.00 21.94 0.28
CA GLU A 224 2.10 22.13 1.23
C GLU A 224 3.16 23.15 0.77
N ILE A 225 3.29 23.39 -0.55
CA ILE A 225 4.14 24.45 -1.11
C ILE A 225 3.39 25.75 -1.43
N ASN A 226 2.19 25.93 -0.83
CA ASN A 226 1.33 27.12 -0.96
C ASN A 226 0.79 27.39 -2.38
N LYS A 227 0.62 26.35 -3.19
CA LYS A 227 -0.02 26.39 -4.51
C LYS A 227 -1.49 25.92 -4.44
N SER A 228 -2.28 26.61 -3.61
CA SER A 228 -3.64 26.18 -3.27
C SER A 228 -4.59 26.15 -4.47
N GLU A 229 -4.44 27.05 -5.44
CA GLU A 229 -5.29 27.08 -6.64
C GLU A 229 -5.07 25.83 -7.50
N GLU A 230 -3.79 25.52 -7.84
CA GLU A 230 -3.41 24.31 -8.59
C GLU A 230 -3.85 23.03 -7.87
N SER A 231 -3.70 22.99 -6.54
CA SER A 231 -4.15 21.88 -5.70
C SER A 231 -5.67 21.65 -5.80
N SER A 232 -6.47 22.75 -5.64
CA SER A 232 -7.93 22.68 -5.68
C SER A 232 -8.46 22.24 -7.04
N GLU A 233 -7.80 22.61 -8.13
CA GLU A 233 -8.13 22.14 -9.48
C GLU A 233 -8.01 20.61 -9.59
N LEU A 234 -6.92 20.03 -9.05
CA LEU A 234 -6.71 18.59 -9.06
C LEU A 234 -7.77 17.86 -8.22
N PHE A 235 -8.05 18.33 -7.00
CA PHE A 235 -9.06 17.70 -6.15
C PHE A 235 -10.45 17.79 -6.79
N THR A 236 -10.80 18.94 -7.40
CA THR A 236 -12.06 19.10 -8.12
C THR A 236 -12.18 18.11 -9.28
N LYS A 237 -11.09 17.91 -10.04
CA LYS A 237 -11.04 16.94 -11.15
C LYS A 237 -11.29 15.51 -10.65
N ILE A 238 -10.69 15.10 -9.51
CA ILE A 238 -10.92 13.77 -8.92
C ILE A 238 -12.38 13.60 -8.49
N VAL A 239 -12.96 14.59 -7.81
CA VAL A 239 -14.36 14.53 -7.33
C VAL A 239 -15.35 14.43 -8.49
N ALA A 240 -15.09 15.16 -9.59
CA ALA A 240 -15.94 15.18 -10.77
C ALA A 240 -15.81 13.91 -11.66
N ALA A 241 -14.74 13.16 -11.55
CA ALA A 241 -14.48 11.99 -12.39
C ALA A 241 -15.50 10.87 -12.08
N GLU A 242 -16.14 10.29 -13.09
CA GLU A 242 -17.14 9.23 -12.89
C GLU A 242 -16.49 7.90 -12.48
N ASP A 243 -15.32 7.62 -13.01
CA ASP A 243 -14.56 6.37 -12.87
C ASP A 243 -13.52 6.37 -11.75
N ALA A 244 -13.35 7.49 -11.02
CA ALA A 244 -12.45 7.54 -9.88
C ALA A 244 -12.99 6.72 -8.70
N ASP A 245 -12.07 6.04 -8.00
CA ASP A 245 -12.39 5.28 -6.79
C ASP A 245 -13.13 6.16 -5.77
N PRO A 246 -14.26 5.70 -5.19
CA PRO A 246 -15.03 6.45 -4.20
C PRO A 246 -14.20 6.92 -3.01
N ALA A 247 -13.18 6.16 -2.59
CA ALA A 247 -12.30 6.55 -1.51
C ALA A 247 -11.42 7.74 -1.90
N LEU A 248 -10.91 7.77 -3.14
CA LEU A 248 -10.14 8.92 -3.66
C LEU A 248 -11.01 10.17 -3.78
N LYS A 249 -12.27 10.03 -4.25
CA LYS A 249 -13.23 11.14 -4.31
C LYS A 249 -13.51 11.71 -2.92
N SER A 250 -13.74 10.85 -1.93
CA SER A 250 -13.98 11.27 -0.56
C SER A 250 -12.78 12.01 0.02
N ALA A 251 -11.57 11.49 -0.20
CA ALA A 251 -10.35 12.14 0.25
C ALA A 251 -10.13 13.51 -0.41
N ALA A 252 -10.35 13.60 -1.74
CA ALA A 252 -10.23 14.86 -2.46
C ALA A 252 -11.27 15.90 -2.01
N ALA A 253 -12.51 15.49 -1.77
CA ALA A 253 -13.57 16.36 -1.28
C ALA A 253 -13.22 16.97 0.10
N GLU A 254 -12.64 16.17 0.99
CA GLU A 254 -12.22 16.66 2.31
C GLU A 254 -11.13 17.75 2.23
N TYR A 255 -10.21 17.65 1.26
CA TYR A 255 -9.22 18.70 1.02
C TYR A 255 -9.83 20.00 0.44
N LEU A 256 -10.98 19.93 -0.25
CA LEU A 256 -11.69 21.10 -0.77
C LEU A 256 -12.51 21.83 0.30
N GLU A 257 -12.92 21.12 1.37
CA GLU A 257 -13.72 21.69 2.46
C GLU A 257 -12.87 22.41 3.53
N ASN A 258 -11.56 22.21 3.56
CA ASN A 258 -10.61 22.75 4.55
C ASN A 258 -9.74 23.86 3.98
#